data_4964696a0a4b868e85681a28cd5d10a1
#
_entry.id   4964696a0a4b868e85681a28cd5d10a1
#
_cell.length_a   1.000
_cell.length_b   1.000
_cell.length_c   1.000
_cell.angle_alpha   90.00
_cell.angle_beta   90.00
_cell.angle_gamma   90.00
#
_symmetry.space_group_name_H-M   'P 1'
#
loop_
_entity.id
_entity.type
_entity.pdbx_description
1 polymer ?
#
loop_
_entity_poly.entity_id
_entity_poly.type
_entity_poly.pdbx_seq_one_letter_code
_entity_poly.pdbx_strand_id
1 'polypeptide(L)'
;KGKYENSDMSSTDQRVDTITKFLEQANKKLDKYNVQTSADVFGYAATVEETPGIGQSFNKIAKNVDAISSMIYPSHWSPGDFGLDAPDLEPYKTVDNYLDKETDLLDDLGKNKPKSRPWLQDFTASYLGEGQYKEYNAQEVQDQIQALKNHGIDEFLLWDASNEYSEGVDYTPEKQTKDKDSDNDSESDSDSDDNSSDDSNNDGGNEQAENEQ
;
A
#
# COMPACT_ATOMS: atom_id res chain seq x y z
N LYS A 1 19.62 -25.55 -12.77
CA LYS A 1 19.21 -24.51 -13.76
C LYS A 1 18.41 -25.18 -14.83
N GLY A 2 17.13 -24.78 -15.01
CA GLY A 2 16.31 -25.26 -16.11
C GLY A 2 16.89 -24.86 -17.46
N LYS A 3 16.70 -25.68 -18.48
CA LYS A 3 16.96 -25.31 -19.86
C LYS A 3 15.67 -24.74 -20.45
N TYR A 4 15.74 -23.55 -21.00
CA TYR A 4 14.64 -22.93 -21.71
C TYR A 4 14.79 -23.16 -23.20
N GLU A 5 13.69 -23.47 -23.88
CA GLU A 5 13.71 -23.83 -25.29
C GLU A 5 13.83 -22.63 -26.24
N ASN A 6 13.51 -21.42 -25.78
CA ASN A 6 13.53 -20.22 -26.58
C ASN A 6 14.81 -19.40 -26.29
N SER A 7 15.73 -19.39 -27.22
CA SER A 7 17.04 -18.72 -27.12
C SER A 7 16.97 -17.19 -27.33
N ASP A 8 15.85 -16.67 -27.84
CA ASP A 8 15.73 -15.26 -28.24
C ASP A 8 15.19 -14.37 -27.11
N MET A 9 14.71 -14.98 -26.01
CA MET A 9 14.24 -14.29 -24.83
C MET A 9 15.26 -14.37 -23.69
N SER A 10 15.32 -13.33 -22.85
CA SER A 10 16.10 -13.41 -21.62
C SER A 10 15.55 -14.54 -20.71
N SER A 11 16.39 -15.08 -19.81
CA SER A 11 15.93 -16.11 -18.87
C SER A 11 14.85 -15.59 -17.91
N THR A 12 14.82 -14.30 -17.70
CA THR A 12 13.85 -13.53 -16.93
C THR A 12 12.51 -13.52 -17.64
N ASP A 13 12.48 -13.05 -18.89
CA ASP A 13 11.25 -13.02 -19.70
C ASP A 13 10.63 -14.41 -19.86
N GLN A 14 11.46 -15.44 -20.03
CA GLN A 14 10.98 -16.82 -20.16
C GLN A 14 10.28 -17.31 -18.89
N ARG A 15 10.79 -16.95 -17.70
CA ARG A 15 10.13 -17.30 -16.44
C ARG A 15 8.80 -16.58 -16.29
N VAL A 16 8.78 -15.27 -16.54
CA VAL A 16 7.55 -14.46 -16.48
C VAL A 16 6.52 -15.00 -17.46
N ASP A 17 6.91 -15.28 -18.71
CA ASP A 17 6.02 -15.83 -19.72
C ASP A 17 5.50 -17.23 -19.31
N THR A 18 6.34 -18.05 -18.72
CA THR A 18 5.96 -19.39 -18.24
C THR A 18 4.90 -19.32 -17.13
N ILE A 19 5.13 -18.46 -16.11
CA ILE A 19 4.18 -18.29 -15.02
C ILE A 19 2.86 -17.68 -15.53
N THR A 20 2.93 -16.67 -16.38
CA THR A 20 1.76 -16.05 -16.98
C THR A 20 0.92 -17.06 -17.76
N LYS A 21 1.55 -17.83 -18.67
CA LYS A 21 0.87 -18.87 -19.45
C LYS A 21 0.28 -19.99 -18.58
N PHE A 22 0.97 -20.34 -17.49
CA PHE A 22 0.42 -21.31 -16.53
C PHE A 22 -0.89 -20.81 -15.94
N LEU A 23 -0.93 -19.56 -15.47
CA LEU A 23 -2.14 -18.96 -14.87
C LEU A 23 -3.26 -18.83 -15.92
N GLU A 24 -2.97 -18.37 -17.12
CA GLU A 24 -3.94 -18.30 -18.23
C GLU A 24 -4.57 -19.67 -18.51
N GLN A 25 -3.75 -20.70 -18.58
CA GLN A 25 -4.24 -22.07 -18.83
C GLN A 25 -5.01 -22.64 -17.64
N ALA A 26 -4.56 -22.38 -16.42
CA ALA A 26 -5.26 -22.80 -15.20
C ALA A 26 -6.64 -22.16 -15.15
N ASN A 27 -6.71 -20.85 -15.31
CA ASN A 27 -7.96 -20.08 -15.29
C ASN A 27 -8.94 -20.62 -16.36
N LYS A 28 -8.47 -20.74 -17.61
CA LYS A 28 -9.31 -21.31 -18.69
C LYS A 28 -9.82 -22.71 -18.40
N LYS A 29 -9.04 -23.56 -17.69
CA LYS A 29 -9.48 -24.91 -17.34
C LYS A 29 -10.47 -24.93 -16.18
N LEU A 30 -10.33 -23.96 -15.25
CA LEU A 30 -11.15 -23.87 -14.05
C LEU A 30 -12.48 -23.13 -14.30
N ASP A 31 -12.55 -22.28 -15.31
CA ASP A 31 -13.72 -21.46 -15.67
C ASP A 31 -15.04 -22.28 -15.70
N LYS A 32 -15.01 -23.47 -16.28
CA LYS A 32 -16.18 -24.37 -16.35
C LYS A 32 -16.71 -24.86 -14.99
N TYR A 33 -15.93 -24.70 -13.92
CA TYR A 33 -16.33 -25.12 -12.57
C TYR A 33 -16.92 -23.97 -11.74
N ASN A 34 -16.93 -22.76 -12.27
CA ASN A 34 -17.41 -21.55 -11.60
C ASN A 34 -16.75 -21.34 -10.23
N VAL A 35 -15.43 -21.51 -10.19
CA VAL A 35 -14.59 -21.28 -9.02
C VAL A 35 -13.74 -20.04 -9.22
N GLN A 36 -13.43 -19.35 -8.14
CA GLN A 36 -12.48 -18.22 -8.16
C GLN A 36 -11.05 -18.75 -8.08
N THR A 37 -10.15 -18.07 -8.77
CA THR A 37 -8.71 -18.34 -8.75
C THR A 37 -7.98 -17.29 -7.94
N SER A 38 -6.97 -17.70 -7.18
CA SER A 38 -6.08 -16.81 -6.44
C SER A 38 -4.64 -17.17 -6.69
N ALA A 39 -3.76 -16.19 -6.66
CA ALA A 39 -2.32 -16.41 -6.72
C ALA A 39 -1.60 -15.66 -5.61
N ASP A 40 -0.71 -16.38 -4.93
CA ASP A 40 0.18 -15.82 -3.94
C ASP A 40 1.45 -15.29 -4.65
N VAL A 41 1.86 -14.09 -4.29
CA VAL A 41 3.06 -13.45 -4.82
C VAL A 41 3.92 -12.90 -3.68
N PHE A 42 5.21 -12.81 -3.89
CA PHE A 42 6.05 -12.07 -2.95
C PHE A 42 5.65 -10.58 -2.95
N GLY A 43 5.63 -9.94 -1.76
CA GLY A 43 5.25 -8.55 -1.63
C GLY A 43 6.03 -7.63 -2.57
N TYR A 44 7.35 -7.85 -2.69
CA TYR A 44 8.17 -7.02 -3.57
C TYR A 44 7.85 -7.16 -5.08
N ALA A 45 7.00 -8.11 -5.48
CA ALA A 45 6.52 -8.17 -6.87
C ALA A 45 5.74 -6.91 -7.28
N ALA A 46 5.13 -6.18 -6.35
CA ALA A 46 4.49 -4.89 -6.61
C ALA A 46 5.46 -3.69 -6.55
N THR A 47 6.71 -3.88 -6.11
CA THR A 47 7.68 -2.79 -5.98
C THR A 47 8.77 -2.82 -7.05
N VAL A 48 8.81 -3.86 -7.86
CA VAL A 48 9.74 -4.04 -8.99
C VAL A 48 8.98 -4.49 -10.23
N GLU A 49 9.49 -4.20 -11.41
CA GLU A 49 8.86 -4.61 -12.67
C GLU A 49 8.72 -6.14 -12.78
N GLU A 50 9.71 -6.85 -12.29
CA GLU A 50 9.74 -8.30 -12.21
C GLU A 50 10.54 -8.75 -11.00
N THR A 51 10.01 -9.73 -10.28
CA THR A 51 10.70 -10.33 -9.13
C THR A 51 11.88 -11.19 -9.60
N PRO A 52 13.13 -10.79 -9.30
CA PRO A 52 14.31 -11.44 -9.83
C PRO A 52 14.35 -12.95 -9.54
N GLY A 53 14.51 -13.74 -10.59
CA GLY A 53 14.76 -15.18 -10.49
C GLY A 53 13.56 -16.08 -10.36
N ILE A 54 12.36 -15.59 -10.07
CA ILE A 54 11.15 -16.39 -9.85
C ILE A 54 10.04 -16.16 -10.88
N GLY A 55 10.18 -15.16 -11.76
CA GLY A 55 9.24 -14.92 -12.86
C GLY A 55 7.89 -14.36 -12.43
N GLN A 56 7.83 -13.69 -11.28
CA GLN A 56 6.62 -12.98 -10.85
C GLN A 56 6.65 -11.55 -11.42
N SER A 57 5.70 -11.23 -12.27
CA SER A 57 5.34 -9.88 -12.67
C SER A 57 3.94 -9.61 -12.15
N PHE A 58 3.82 -8.66 -11.23
CA PHE A 58 2.56 -8.38 -10.53
C PHE A 58 1.41 -8.17 -11.52
N ASN A 59 1.57 -7.24 -12.46
CA ASN A 59 0.52 -6.91 -13.42
C ASN A 59 0.14 -8.08 -14.35
N LYS A 60 1.08 -8.94 -14.71
CA LYS A 60 0.79 -10.09 -15.56
C LYS A 60 0.06 -11.19 -14.80
N ILE A 61 0.41 -11.39 -13.53
CA ILE A 61 -0.30 -12.32 -12.65
C ILE A 61 -1.70 -11.80 -12.34
N ALA A 62 -1.81 -10.54 -11.91
CA ALA A 62 -3.07 -9.90 -11.54
C ALA A 62 -4.13 -9.96 -12.65
N LYS A 63 -3.74 -9.87 -13.92
CA LYS A 63 -4.65 -9.99 -15.08
C LYS A 63 -5.26 -11.38 -15.26
N ASN A 64 -4.73 -12.39 -14.59
CA ASN A 64 -5.07 -13.80 -14.82
C ASN A 64 -5.66 -14.50 -13.60
N VAL A 65 -6.06 -13.76 -12.58
CA VAL A 65 -6.64 -14.31 -11.34
C VAL A 65 -7.80 -13.44 -10.86
N ASP A 66 -8.67 -14.02 -10.04
CA ASP A 66 -9.79 -13.29 -9.40
C ASP A 66 -9.36 -12.59 -8.11
N ALA A 67 -8.31 -13.12 -7.45
CA ALA A 67 -7.68 -12.50 -6.29
C ALA A 67 -6.16 -12.61 -6.37
N ILE A 68 -5.46 -11.58 -5.92
CA ILE A 68 -4.00 -11.59 -5.75
C ILE A 68 -3.67 -11.46 -4.28
N SER A 69 -2.77 -12.30 -3.78
CA SER A 69 -2.40 -12.40 -2.37
C SER A 69 -0.91 -12.12 -2.20
N SER A 70 -0.59 -10.86 -2.05
CA SER A 70 0.79 -10.40 -1.83
C SER A 70 1.23 -10.72 -0.39
N MET A 71 2.41 -11.31 -0.24
CA MET A 71 3.04 -11.56 1.07
C MET A 71 3.73 -10.28 1.54
N ILE A 72 3.04 -9.48 2.35
CA ILE A 72 3.46 -8.13 2.74
C ILE A 72 3.98 -8.06 4.17
N TYR A 73 4.62 -9.14 4.64
CA TYR A 73 5.15 -9.22 6.00
C TYR A 73 6.14 -8.10 6.30
N PRO A 74 5.92 -7.29 7.35
CA PRO A 74 6.84 -6.21 7.71
C PRO A 74 8.29 -6.66 7.89
N SER A 75 8.52 -7.87 8.41
CA SER A 75 9.86 -8.45 8.59
C SER A 75 10.60 -8.77 7.30
N HIS A 76 9.94 -8.76 6.15
CA HIS A 76 10.57 -9.05 4.85
C HIS A 76 11.14 -7.83 4.15
N TRP A 77 10.98 -6.64 4.74
CA TRP A 77 11.47 -5.38 4.19
C TRP A 77 12.76 -4.95 4.90
N SER A 78 13.64 -4.33 4.14
CA SER A 78 14.93 -3.88 4.64
C SER A 78 14.85 -2.46 5.22
N PRO A 79 15.77 -2.08 6.10
CA PRO A 79 15.94 -0.69 6.51
C PRO A 79 16.06 0.24 5.29
N GLY A 80 15.26 1.30 5.28
CA GLY A 80 15.14 2.25 4.18
C GLY A 80 13.99 1.97 3.23
N ASP A 81 13.43 0.75 3.20
CA ASP A 81 12.22 0.47 2.43
C ASP A 81 11.06 1.31 2.98
N PHE A 82 10.28 1.90 2.08
CA PHE A 82 9.18 2.81 2.40
C PHE A 82 9.58 4.04 3.26
N GLY A 83 10.89 4.37 3.33
CA GLY A 83 11.41 5.43 4.18
C GLY A 83 11.45 5.10 5.67
N LEU A 84 11.34 3.81 6.03
CA LEU A 84 11.35 3.32 7.40
C LEU A 84 12.71 2.77 7.80
N ASP A 85 13.21 3.14 8.98
CA ASP A 85 14.51 2.65 9.48
C ASP A 85 14.46 1.17 9.88
N ALA A 86 13.31 0.70 10.35
CA ALA A 86 13.07 -0.68 10.73
C ALA A 86 11.58 -1.04 10.47
N PRO A 87 11.24 -1.54 9.27
CA PRO A 87 9.85 -1.80 8.88
C PRO A 87 9.07 -2.70 9.84
N ASP A 88 9.70 -3.72 10.42
CA ASP A 88 9.06 -4.64 11.36
C ASP A 88 8.61 -3.96 12.68
N LEU A 89 9.21 -2.83 13.04
CA LEU A 89 8.78 -2.03 14.20
C LEU A 89 7.51 -1.20 13.93
N GLU A 90 7.19 -0.98 12.65
CA GLU A 90 6.10 -0.10 12.21
C GLU A 90 5.12 -0.83 11.27
N PRO A 91 4.42 -1.88 11.75
CA PRO A 91 3.58 -2.74 10.91
C PRO A 91 2.49 -2.00 10.17
N TYR A 92 1.82 -1.03 10.81
CA TYR A 92 0.83 -0.18 10.13
C TYR A 92 1.43 0.55 8.94
N LYS A 93 2.52 1.31 9.16
CA LYS A 93 3.13 2.14 8.11
C LYS A 93 3.72 1.30 6.98
N THR A 94 4.30 0.16 7.32
CA THR A 94 4.86 -0.75 6.32
C THR A 94 3.79 -1.25 5.37
N VAL A 95 2.66 -1.69 5.91
CA VAL A 95 1.52 -2.17 5.12
C VAL A 95 0.85 -1.02 4.38
N ASP A 96 0.61 0.12 5.01
CA ASP A 96 -0.01 1.31 4.40
C ASP A 96 0.81 1.80 3.18
N ASN A 97 2.11 2.00 3.35
CA ASN A 97 3.00 2.44 2.26
C ASN A 97 3.15 1.40 1.12
N TYR A 98 3.08 0.11 1.45
CA TYR A 98 3.03 -0.95 0.46
C TYR A 98 1.75 -0.88 -0.36
N LEU A 99 0.61 -0.72 0.31
CA LEU A 99 -0.70 -0.70 -0.32
C LEU A 99 -0.91 0.51 -1.23
N ASP A 100 -0.27 1.64 -0.96
CA ASP A 100 -0.24 2.76 -1.90
C ASP A 100 0.25 2.29 -3.28
N LYS A 101 1.35 1.52 -3.32
CA LYS A 101 1.93 0.99 -4.57
C LYS A 101 1.07 -0.10 -5.22
N GLU A 102 0.57 -1.05 -4.42
CA GLU A 102 -0.25 -2.14 -4.94
C GLU A 102 -1.58 -1.62 -5.51
N THR A 103 -2.21 -0.68 -4.81
CA THR A 103 -3.47 -0.08 -5.24
C THR A 103 -3.31 0.65 -6.57
N ASP A 104 -2.24 1.44 -6.74
CA ASP A 104 -1.95 2.13 -7.99
C ASP A 104 -1.83 1.12 -9.15
N LEU A 105 -1.09 0.03 -8.97
CA LEU A 105 -0.94 -1.02 -9.97
C LEU A 105 -2.26 -1.72 -10.32
N LEU A 106 -3.10 -1.96 -9.30
CA LEU A 106 -4.42 -2.56 -9.51
C LEU A 106 -5.37 -1.60 -10.21
N ASP A 107 -5.34 -0.32 -9.89
CA ASP A 107 -6.19 0.69 -10.51
C ASP A 107 -5.85 0.89 -11.98
N ASP A 108 -4.59 0.76 -12.37
CA ASP A 108 -4.15 0.77 -13.76
C ASP A 108 -4.75 -0.38 -14.60
N LEU A 109 -5.17 -1.48 -13.95
CA LEU A 109 -5.88 -2.59 -14.62
C LEU A 109 -7.35 -2.29 -14.89
N GLY A 110 -7.89 -1.22 -14.30
CA GLY A 110 -9.25 -0.77 -14.50
C GLY A 110 -10.30 -1.74 -13.95
N LYS A 111 -11.40 -1.94 -14.70
CA LYS A 111 -12.56 -2.72 -14.22
C LYS A 111 -12.29 -4.22 -14.03
N ASN A 112 -11.24 -4.73 -14.62
CA ASN A 112 -10.89 -6.16 -14.57
C ASN A 112 -9.79 -6.45 -13.53
N LYS A 113 -9.55 -5.52 -12.61
CA LYS A 113 -8.60 -5.75 -11.53
C LYS A 113 -9.08 -6.87 -10.61
N PRO A 114 -8.18 -7.76 -10.16
CA PRO A 114 -8.53 -8.76 -9.16
C PRO A 114 -8.77 -8.10 -7.80
N LYS A 115 -9.33 -8.86 -6.88
CA LYS A 115 -9.35 -8.45 -5.48
C LYS A 115 -7.95 -8.52 -4.90
N SER A 116 -7.56 -7.55 -4.08
CA SER A 116 -6.42 -7.67 -3.19
C SER A 116 -6.83 -8.49 -1.96
N ARG A 117 -6.04 -9.52 -1.65
CA ARG A 117 -6.22 -10.39 -0.47
C ARG A 117 -4.85 -10.71 0.11
N PRO A 118 -4.15 -9.73 0.69
CA PRO A 118 -2.77 -9.92 1.12
C PRO A 118 -2.62 -10.87 2.31
N TRP A 119 -1.42 -11.46 2.41
CA TRP A 119 -0.95 -12.18 3.57
C TRP A 119 -0.32 -11.21 4.56
N LEU A 120 -0.79 -11.23 5.80
CA LEU A 120 -0.29 -10.43 6.91
C LEU A 120 0.56 -11.28 7.86
N GLN A 121 1.48 -10.64 8.55
CA GLN A 121 2.38 -11.27 9.52
C GLN A 121 1.70 -11.43 10.87
N ASP A 122 1.66 -12.67 11.39
CA ASP A 122 1.23 -12.96 12.75
C ASP A 122 2.30 -13.81 13.47
N PHE A 123 3.58 -13.39 13.35
CA PHE A 123 4.71 -14.02 14.00
C PHE A 123 5.77 -13.00 14.37
N THR A 124 6.53 -13.28 15.44
CA THR A 124 7.67 -12.45 15.86
C THR A 124 8.93 -12.82 15.09
N ALA A 125 9.52 -11.85 14.38
CA ALA A 125 10.69 -12.04 13.53
C ALA A 125 12.02 -11.82 14.27
N SER A 126 12.26 -12.53 15.39
CA SER A 126 13.43 -12.35 16.24
C SER A 126 14.78 -12.57 15.53
N TYR A 127 14.78 -13.24 14.39
CA TYR A 127 15.96 -13.45 13.53
C TYR A 127 16.52 -12.15 12.93
N LEU A 128 15.76 -11.04 12.93
CA LEU A 128 16.23 -9.74 12.46
C LEU A 128 17.24 -9.10 13.41
N GLY A 129 17.26 -9.52 14.68
CA GLY A 129 18.15 -8.97 15.70
C GLY A 129 17.55 -7.80 16.47
N GLU A 130 18.16 -7.50 17.62
CA GLU A 130 17.69 -6.47 18.54
C GLU A 130 17.62 -5.10 17.86
N GLY A 131 16.49 -4.40 18.09
CA GLY A 131 16.22 -3.09 17.51
C GLY A 131 15.70 -3.11 16.07
N GLN A 132 15.58 -4.28 15.43
CA GLN A 132 15.05 -4.44 14.08
C GLN A 132 13.73 -5.20 14.03
N TYR A 133 13.27 -5.75 15.15
CA TYR A 133 11.98 -6.42 15.26
C TYR A 133 11.28 -6.04 16.57
N LYS A 134 9.99 -6.30 16.62
CA LYS A 134 9.16 -6.23 17.84
C LYS A 134 8.41 -7.54 18.03
N GLU A 135 7.92 -7.78 19.24
CA GLU A 135 7.00 -8.88 19.47
C GLU A 135 5.66 -8.58 18.79
N TYR A 136 5.18 -9.55 18.01
CA TYR A 136 3.88 -9.49 17.36
C TYR A 136 2.84 -10.16 18.23
N ASN A 137 1.78 -9.44 18.46
CA ASN A 137 0.59 -9.86 19.19
C ASN A 137 -0.65 -9.24 18.53
N ALA A 138 -1.80 -9.27 19.20
CA ALA A 138 -3.05 -8.73 18.66
C ALA A 138 -2.94 -7.31 18.11
N GLN A 139 -2.14 -6.43 18.73
CA GLN A 139 -2.02 -5.04 18.31
C GLN A 139 -1.29 -4.93 16.97
N GLU A 140 -0.17 -5.63 16.79
CA GLU A 140 0.60 -5.58 15.55
C GLU A 140 -0.16 -6.20 14.36
N VAL A 141 -0.94 -7.24 14.61
CA VAL A 141 -1.85 -7.81 13.60
C VAL A 141 -2.95 -6.83 13.26
N GLN A 142 -3.57 -6.21 14.28
CA GLN A 142 -4.64 -5.25 14.08
C GLN A 142 -4.17 -3.98 13.37
N ASP A 143 -2.95 -3.50 13.63
CA ASP A 143 -2.32 -2.39 12.92
C ASP A 143 -2.23 -2.66 11.41
N GLN A 144 -1.84 -3.89 11.02
CA GLN A 144 -1.81 -4.29 9.62
C GLN A 144 -3.22 -4.34 9.01
N ILE A 145 -4.20 -4.91 9.73
CA ILE A 145 -5.60 -4.97 9.28
C ILE A 145 -6.18 -3.56 9.14
N GLN A 146 -5.84 -2.64 10.05
CA GLN A 146 -6.28 -1.25 9.98
C GLN A 146 -5.75 -0.55 8.72
N ALA A 147 -4.49 -0.81 8.33
CA ALA A 147 -3.94 -0.29 7.08
C ALA A 147 -4.74 -0.81 5.86
N LEU A 148 -5.04 -2.12 5.81
CA LEU A 148 -5.90 -2.68 4.76
C LEU A 148 -7.26 -1.97 4.69
N LYS A 149 -7.88 -1.79 5.84
CA LYS A 149 -9.20 -1.17 5.94
C LYS A 149 -9.22 0.26 5.42
N ASN A 150 -8.16 1.02 5.71
CA ASN A 150 -8.01 2.39 5.23
C ASN A 150 -7.89 2.46 3.69
N HIS A 151 -7.32 1.42 3.06
CA HIS A 151 -7.28 1.25 1.60
C HIS A 151 -8.53 0.59 1.01
N GLY A 152 -9.55 0.28 1.84
CA GLY A 152 -10.80 -0.35 1.38
C GLY A 152 -10.64 -1.83 1.04
N ILE A 153 -9.67 -2.50 1.63
CA ILE A 153 -9.42 -3.94 1.48
C ILE A 153 -10.01 -4.65 2.69
N ASP A 154 -10.97 -5.54 2.45
CA ASP A 154 -11.71 -6.26 3.51
C ASP A 154 -11.32 -7.74 3.61
N GLU A 155 -10.54 -8.25 2.65
CA GLU A 155 -10.12 -9.64 2.60
C GLU A 155 -8.61 -9.75 2.85
N PHE A 156 -8.19 -10.65 3.73
CA PHE A 156 -6.78 -10.91 4.03
C PHE A 156 -6.56 -12.34 4.53
N LEU A 157 -5.32 -12.73 4.62
CA LEU A 157 -4.84 -14.01 5.14
C LEU A 157 -3.80 -13.71 6.23
N LEU A 158 -3.78 -14.54 7.28
CA LEU A 158 -2.75 -14.44 8.32
C LEU A 158 -1.74 -15.57 8.15
N TRP A 159 -0.49 -15.26 8.39
CA TRP A 159 0.60 -16.22 8.36
C TRP A 159 1.35 -16.30 9.70
N ASP A 160 1.33 -17.47 10.27
CA ASP A 160 2.23 -17.95 11.31
C ASP A 160 2.65 -19.40 11.00
N ALA A 161 3.96 -19.67 10.98
CA ALA A 161 4.49 -20.99 10.62
C ALA A 161 4.16 -22.07 11.66
N SER A 162 3.89 -21.67 12.91
CA SER A 162 3.50 -22.56 14.01
C SER A 162 2.00 -22.82 14.05
N ASN A 163 1.20 -22.05 13.27
CA ASN A 163 -0.27 -22.00 13.37
C ASN A 163 -0.77 -21.57 14.75
N GLU A 164 -0.02 -20.70 15.43
CA GLU A 164 -0.36 -20.11 16.72
C GLU A 164 -0.68 -18.63 16.50
N TYR A 165 -1.95 -18.36 16.22
CA TYR A 165 -2.41 -17.00 15.89
C TYR A 165 -2.74 -16.19 17.14
N SER A 166 -2.49 -14.87 17.05
CA SER A 166 -2.73 -13.92 18.12
C SER A 166 -4.20 -13.85 18.52
N GLU A 167 -4.48 -13.98 19.82
CA GLU A 167 -5.84 -13.87 20.35
C GLU A 167 -6.21 -12.40 20.59
N GLY A 168 -7.52 -12.07 20.49
CA GLY A 168 -8.05 -10.75 20.79
C GLY A 168 -7.90 -9.72 19.67
N VAL A 169 -7.57 -10.15 18.45
CA VAL A 169 -7.52 -9.29 17.27
C VAL A 169 -8.93 -8.86 16.87
N ASP A 170 -9.14 -7.58 16.63
CA ASP A 170 -10.33 -7.10 15.92
C ASP A 170 -10.12 -7.25 14.42
N TYR A 171 -10.81 -8.22 13.84
CA TYR A 171 -10.73 -8.51 12.39
C TYR A 171 -11.59 -7.59 11.52
N THR A 172 -12.39 -6.71 12.14
CA THR A 172 -13.34 -5.83 11.45
C THR A 172 -13.26 -4.38 11.93
N PRO A 173 -12.07 -3.78 12.05
CA PRO A 173 -11.96 -2.40 12.51
C PRO A 173 -12.70 -1.44 11.56
N GLU A 174 -13.18 -0.33 12.10
CA GLU A 174 -13.77 0.72 11.28
C GLU A 174 -12.69 1.44 10.47
N LYS A 175 -13.05 1.91 9.27
CA LYS A 175 -12.17 2.74 8.45
C LYS A 175 -11.89 4.05 9.18
N GLN A 176 -10.62 4.36 9.41
CA GLN A 176 -10.24 5.66 9.95
C GLN A 176 -10.23 6.70 8.83
N THR A 177 -10.92 7.82 9.04
CA THR A 177 -10.77 8.98 8.18
C THR A 177 -9.40 9.59 8.48
N LYS A 178 -8.55 9.75 7.45
CA LYS A 178 -7.34 10.57 7.60
C LYS A 178 -7.82 11.98 7.91
N ASP A 179 -7.76 12.38 9.17
CA ASP A 179 -7.97 13.76 9.56
C ASP A 179 -6.92 14.58 8.80
N LYS A 180 -7.40 15.57 8.04
CA LYS A 180 -6.53 16.59 7.46
C LYS A 180 -6.03 17.40 8.64
N ASP A 181 -4.89 17.00 9.17
CA ASP A 181 -4.22 17.69 10.25
C ASP A 181 -3.85 19.08 9.85
N SER A 182 -4.44 20.03 10.56
CA SER A 182 -3.86 20.71 11.73
C SER A 182 -2.44 21.21 11.48
N ASP A 183 -2.25 22.00 10.40
CA ASP A 183 -1.28 23.07 10.43
C ASP A 183 -1.93 24.23 11.23
N ASN A 184 -1.89 24.10 12.54
CA ASN A 184 -2.21 25.17 13.44
C ASN A 184 -0.89 25.77 13.93
N ASP A 185 -0.28 26.57 13.05
CA ASP A 185 0.70 27.55 13.47
C ASP A 185 -0.02 28.66 14.23
N SER A 186 -0.01 28.51 15.54
CA SER A 186 -0.37 29.56 16.47
C SER A 186 0.75 30.58 16.54
N GLU A 187 0.69 31.57 15.68
CA GLU A 187 1.36 32.85 15.96
C GLU A 187 0.51 33.62 16.96
N SER A 188 1.00 33.61 18.20
CA SER A 188 0.59 34.54 19.23
C SER A 188 1.34 35.85 19.04
N ASP A 189 0.71 36.85 18.47
CA ASP A 189 1.11 38.23 18.68
C ASP A 189 0.08 38.92 19.58
N SER A 190 0.53 39.11 20.80
CA SER A 190 0.02 40.07 21.73
C SER A 190 0.61 41.41 21.42
N ASP A 191 -0.21 42.40 21.10
CA ASP A 191 0.05 43.78 21.49
C ASP A 191 -1.24 44.55 21.67
N SER A 192 -1.28 45.12 22.85
CA SER A 192 -2.28 45.91 23.46
C SER A 192 -2.29 47.36 23.01
N ASP A 193 -3.48 47.92 23.05
CA ASP A 193 -3.84 49.31 23.41
C ASP A 193 -3.24 50.45 22.54
N ASP A 194 -4.03 51.27 21.94
CA ASP A 194 -4.50 52.51 22.59
C ASP A 194 -5.50 53.28 21.72
N ASN A 195 -6.33 53.95 22.40
CA ASN A 195 -7.43 54.85 22.18
C ASN A 195 -7.04 56.14 21.41
N SER A 196 -7.94 56.63 20.64
CA SER A 196 -8.57 57.97 20.64
C SER A 196 -8.97 58.51 19.26
N SER A 197 -10.23 58.73 19.14
CA SER A 197 -11.02 59.88 18.64
C SER A 197 -10.36 60.83 17.62
N ASP A 198 -11.15 61.11 16.68
CA ASP A 198 -11.71 62.40 16.20
C ASP A 198 -11.62 62.62 14.68
N ASP A 199 -12.75 62.66 14.12
CA ASP A 199 -13.46 63.77 13.45
C ASP A 199 -12.98 64.30 12.09
N SER A 200 -14.00 64.48 11.27
CA SER A 200 -14.17 65.50 10.23
C SER A 200 -13.66 65.29 8.81
N ASN A 201 -14.70 65.08 8.02
CA ASN A 201 -15.11 65.87 6.83
C ASN A 201 -14.17 66.02 5.61
N ASN A 202 -14.82 65.69 4.56
CA ASN A 202 -15.16 66.55 3.39
C ASN A 202 -14.42 66.26 2.10
N ASP A 203 -15.27 65.97 1.16
CA ASP A 203 -15.49 66.57 -0.16
C ASP A 203 -14.44 66.38 -1.26
N GLY A 204 -15.00 65.95 -2.37
CA GLY A 204 -14.75 66.63 -3.62
C GLY A 204 -13.97 65.87 -4.70
N GLY A 205 -14.69 65.44 -5.68
CA GLY A 205 -14.41 65.77 -7.07
C GLY A 205 -13.52 64.80 -7.85
N ASN A 206 -14.12 64.00 -8.62
CA ASN A 206 -14.42 64.17 -10.06
C ASN A 206 -13.23 64.00 -11.05
N GLU A 207 -13.56 63.32 -12.09
CA GLU A 207 -13.08 63.33 -13.50
C GLU A 207 -11.84 62.48 -13.85
N GLN A 208 -12.15 61.46 -14.56
CA GLN A 208 -12.05 61.28 -16.05
C GLN A 208 -10.62 61.11 -16.60
N ALA A 209 -10.53 60.12 -17.25
CA ALA A 209 -10.36 59.87 -18.70
C ALA A 209 -9.02 59.20 -19.10
N GLU A 210 -9.22 58.13 -19.77
CA GLU A 210 -8.72 57.76 -21.11
C GLU A 210 -7.22 57.55 -21.37
N ASN A 211 -7.05 56.43 -21.90
CA ASN A 211 -6.42 56.05 -23.18
C ASN A 211 -5.03 55.43 -23.21
N GLU A 212 -5.05 54.30 -23.81
CA GLU A 212 -4.19 53.74 -24.88
C GLU A 212 -2.65 53.85 -24.76
N GLN A 213 -1.99 52.79 -24.66
CA GLN A 213 -1.36 52.03 -25.76
C GLN A 213 -0.85 50.69 -25.27
#